data_7f1d6b5e5216ba1edc1d578a9c6b0634
#
_entry.id   7f1d6b5e5216ba1edc1d578a9c6b0634
#
_cell.length_a   1.000
_cell.length_b   1.000
_cell.length_c   1.000
_cell.angle_alpha   90.00
_cell.angle_beta   90.00
_cell.angle_gamma   90.00
#
_symmetry.space_group_name_H-M   'P 1'
#
loop_
_entity.id
_entity.type
_entity.pdbx_description
1 polymer ?
#
loop_
_entity_poly.entity_id
_entity_poly.type
_entity_poly.pdbx_seq_one_letter_code
_entity_poly.pdbx_strand_id
1 'polypeptide(L)'
;MSELIPLLAMMMALSALSIDTILPAVTIIAKDLGVVKENSAQLVIGVMFAAFSFGQLLYGPLSDIIGRKRAFYVGIFIFTIGCIVSYHATNFKVMLFGRLLQGLGVSSARVISQAIIRDQYVGADMAKIMSIIISIFIIVPALAPSLGQLILKYYSYRSIFLLLLTHATIVVFWLGIRQPETLAVENRKRFNASLLLKEIRLVLEEKTTFLFSVSQGFVFGNMVGFLMSAPQIFADLYQEQDRFPLFFAGLATSVGISSILNSSLVKQLGMIRLASIALLLMISFSLMFLVFIFFGNGQTPLWITMLFLCCLFFQVGFLMGNLNAMAMEPMGERAGIAAAVIGSISTSISWACGTIVGQNYQKTLFPLILGWFLLSSLAFIAMRLGVAKARSHN
;
A
#
# COMPACT_ATOMS: atom_id res chain seq x y z
N MET A 1 -6.78 -1.86 -27.13
CA MET A 1 -5.65 -1.41 -26.28
C MET A 1 -5.86 -0.06 -25.61
N SER A 2 -6.45 0.92 -26.30
CA SER A 2 -6.57 2.30 -25.75
C SER A 2 -7.42 2.46 -24.48
N GLU A 3 -8.43 1.65 -24.28
CA GLU A 3 -9.36 1.79 -23.13
C GLU A 3 -9.01 0.91 -21.91
N LEU A 4 -8.26 -0.19 -22.11
CA LEU A 4 -7.94 -1.13 -21.03
C LEU A 4 -6.99 -0.53 -19.99
N ILE A 5 -5.95 0.17 -20.45
CA ILE A 5 -4.94 0.76 -19.55
C ILE A 5 -5.58 1.78 -18.58
N PRO A 6 -6.35 2.78 -19.04
CA PRO A 6 -7.00 3.71 -18.12
C PRO A 6 -8.04 3.02 -17.22
N LEU A 7 -8.76 2.00 -17.68
CA LEU A 7 -9.69 1.24 -16.85
C LEU A 7 -8.95 0.53 -15.70
N LEU A 8 -7.89 -0.21 -16.00
CA LEU A 8 -7.10 -0.91 -14.97
C LEU A 8 -6.40 0.06 -14.02
N ALA A 9 -5.94 1.19 -14.53
CA ALA A 9 -5.39 2.27 -13.71
C ALA A 9 -6.43 2.83 -12.74
N MET A 10 -7.67 3.05 -13.18
CA MET A 10 -8.76 3.49 -12.31
C MET A 10 -9.17 2.42 -11.29
N MET A 11 -9.15 1.13 -11.66
CA MET A 11 -9.36 0.06 -10.70
C MET A 11 -8.31 0.10 -9.59
N MET A 12 -7.02 0.22 -9.94
CA MET A 12 -5.94 0.31 -8.95
C MET A 12 -5.99 1.62 -8.15
N ALA A 13 -6.35 2.73 -8.80
CA ALA A 13 -6.50 4.04 -8.17
C ALA A 13 -7.53 4.02 -7.04
N LEU A 14 -8.60 3.21 -7.15
CA LEU A 14 -9.61 3.07 -6.10
C LEU A 14 -8.98 2.66 -4.76
N SER A 15 -7.97 1.78 -4.78
CA SER A 15 -7.26 1.35 -3.57
C SER A 15 -6.50 2.52 -2.92
N ALA A 16 -5.74 3.28 -3.71
CA ALA A 16 -4.97 4.42 -3.22
C ALA A 16 -5.90 5.56 -2.74
N LEU A 17 -6.92 5.91 -3.53
CA LEU A 17 -7.91 6.93 -3.14
C LEU A 17 -8.59 6.58 -1.81
N SER A 18 -8.95 5.31 -1.61
CA SER A 18 -9.62 4.86 -0.39
C SER A 18 -8.75 5.01 0.86
N ILE A 19 -7.43 4.96 0.72
CA ILE A 19 -6.47 5.11 1.82
C ILE A 19 -6.13 6.60 2.01
N ASP A 20 -5.72 7.27 0.94
CA ASP A 20 -5.02 8.55 1.06
C ASP A 20 -5.96 9.76 1.10
N THR A 21 -7.16 9.68 0.49
CA THR A 21 -8.14 10.78 0.51
C THR A 21 -8.68 11.06 1.92
N ILE A 22 -8.69 10.04 2.81
CA ILE A 22 -9.20 10.18 4.17
C ILE A 22 -8.17 10.81 5.13
N LEU A 23 -6.88 10.85 4.76
CA LEU A 23 -5.80 11.30 5.65
C LEU A 23 -6.07 12.68 6.28
N PRO A 24 -6.46 13.72 5.54
CA PRO A 24 -6.76 15.03 6.13
C PRO A 24 -7.96 15.02 7.08
N ALA A 25 -8.83 14.01 6.95
CA ALA A 25 -10.06 13.90 7.74
C ALA A 25 -9.91 13.11 9.04
N VAL A 26 -8.80 12.42 9.26
CA VAL A 26 -8.63 11.46 10.37
C VAL A 26 -8.88 12.11 11.73
N THR A 27 -8.31 13.29 11.99
CA THR A 27 -8.48 14.04 13.22
C THR A 27 -9.91 14.57 13.38
N ILE A 28 -10.54 14.98 12.28
CA ILE A 28 -11.93 15.47 12.25
C ILE A 28 -12.90 14.31 12.57
N ILE A 29 -12.69 13.15 11.96
CA ILE A 29 -13.47 11.93 12.21
C ILE A 29 -13.39 11.53 13.70
N ALA A 30 -12.17 11.55 14.25
CA ALA A 30 -11.96 11.19 15.65
C ALA A 30 -12.73 12.12 16.58
N LYS A 31 -12.69 13.43 16.33
CA LYS A 31 -13.41 14.44 17.11
C LYS A 31 -14.93 14.29 16.98
N ASP A 32 -15.44 14.11 15.75
CA ASP A 32 -16.89 13.98 15.48
C ASP A 32 -17.47 12.71 16.13
N LEU A 33 -16.71 11.61 16.12
CA LEU A 33 -17.15 10.32 16.67
C LEU A 33 -16.73 10.06 18.13
N GLY A 34 -16.28 11.09 18.84
CA GLY A 34 -16.01 11.05 20.29
C GLY A 34 -14.85 10.14 20.69
N VAL A 35 -13.79 10.09 19.91
CA VAL A 35 -12.59 9.27 20.20
C VAL A 35 -11.80 9.92 21.34
N VAL A 36 -11.69 9.24 22.47
CA VAL A 36 -11.01 9.74 23.67
C VAL A 36 -9.49 9.66 23.55
N LYS A 37 -8.97 8.54 23.03
CA LYS A 37 -7.53 8.36 22.84
C LYS A 37 -7.13 8.89 21.47
N GLU A 38 -6.38 9.98 21.41
CA GLU A 38 -5.97 10.65 20.17
C GLU A 38 -5.39 9.66 19.12
N ASN A 39 -4.50 8.76 19.54
CA ASN A 39 -3.88 7.78 18.62
C ASN A 39 -4.88 6.74 18.08
N SER A 40 -6.01 6.50 18.74
CA SER A 40 -7.03 5.60 18.21
C SER A 40 -7.60 6.05 16.86
N ALA A 41 -7.55 7.35 16.55
CA ALA A 41 -7.95 7.90 15.26
C ALA A 41 -7.22 7.21 14.09
N GLN A 42 -5.97 6.84 14.28
CA GLN A 42 -5.12 6.16 13.29
C GLN A 42 -5.66 4.79 12.88
N LEU A 43 -6.50 4.15 13.72
CA LEU A 43 -7.12 2.86 13.40
C LEU A 43 -8.07 2.95 12.20
N VAL A 44 -8.56 4.14 11.84
CA VAL A 44 -9.31 4.37 10.58
C VAL A 44 -8.49 3.94 9.36
N ILE A 45 -7.17 4.10 9.41
CA ILE A 45 -6.24 3.68 8.37
C ILE A 45 -5.81 2.23 8.62
N GLY A 46 -5.41 1.90 9.86
CA GLY A 46 -4.86 0.61 10.22
C GLY A 46 -5.81 -0.56 9.95
N VAL A 47 -7.09 -0.46 10.35
CA VAL A 47 -8.09 -1.52 10.12
C VAL A 47 -8.31 -1.77 8.63
N MET A 48 -8.26 -0.73 7.81
CA MET A 48 -8.37 -0.88 6.37
C MET A 48 -7.18 -1.67 5.79
N PHE A 49 -5.95 -1.36 6.21
CA PHE A 49 -4.76 -2.13 5.78
C PHE A 49 -4.80 -3.59 6.24
N ALA A 50 -5.27 -3.84 7.48
CA ALA A 50 -5.48 -5.20 7.97
C ALA A 50 -6.41 -5.98 7.06
N ALA A 51 -7.61 -5.44 6.80
CA ALA A 51 -8.60 -6.08 5.94
C ALA A 51 -8.11 -6.24 4.49
N PHE A 52 -7.38 -5.25 3.97
CA PHE A 52 -6.79 -5.28 2.64
C PHE A 52 -5.78 -6.43 2.50
N SER A 53 -4.96 -6.70 3.52
CA SER A 53 -3.99 -7.80 3.49
C SER A 53 -4.67 -9.17 3.38
N PHE A 54 -5.75 -9.40 4.12
CA PHE A 54 -6.55 -10.62 4.04
C PHE A 54 -7.27 -10.75 2.70
N GLY A 55 -7.84 -9.66 2.20
CA GLY A 55 -8.55 -9.64 0.93
C GLY A 55 -7.65 -10.03 -0.26
N GLN A 56 -6.38 -9.68 -0.24
CA GLN A 56 -5.43 -10.08 -1.30
C GLN A 56 -5.32 -11.60 -1.43
N LEU A 57 -5.34 -12.35 -0.31
CA LEU A 57 -5.33 -13.82 -0.35
C LEU A 57 -6.62 -14.42 -0.90
N LEU A 58 -7.76 -13.74 -0.70
CA LEU A 58 -9.07 -14.26 -1.08
C LEU A 58 -9.35 -14.06 -2.57
N TYR A 59 -9.08 -12.87 -3.11
CA TYR A 59 -9.53 -12.53 -4.48
C TYR A 59 -8.72 -13.19 -5.59
N GLY A 60 -7.48 -13.58 -5.36
CA GLY A 60 -6.70 -14.36 -6.31
C GLY A 60 -7.42 -15.68 -6.66
N PRO A 61 -7.52 -16.60 -5.69
CA PRO A 61 -8.21 -17.89 -5.89
C PRO A 61 -9.68 -17.73 -6.27
N LEU A 62 -10.41 -16.79 -5.64
CA LEU A 62 -11.80 -16.56 -5.97
C LEU A 62 -11.98 -16.21 -7.44
N SER A 63 -11.10 -15.35 -7.98
CA SER A 63 -11.17 -14.95 -9.39
C SER A 63 -10.80 -16.07 -10.36
N ASP A 64 -9.97 -17.03 -9.93
CA ASP A 64 -9.67 -18.25 -10.71
C ASP A 64 -10.86 -19.22 -10.77
N ILE A 65 -11.78 -19.15 -9.79
CA ILE A 65 -12.95 -20.04 -9.69
C ILE A 65 -14.15 -19.47 -10.41
N ILE A 66 -14.55 -18.22 -10.08
CA ILE A 66 -15.80 -17.63 -10.57
C ILE A 66 -15.62 -16.72 -11.79
N GLY A 67 -14.38 -16.42 -12.17
CA GLY A 67 -14.00 -15.47 -13.22
C GLY A 67 -13.61 -14.10 -12.67
N ARG A 68 -12.86 -13.33 -13.45
CA ARG A 68 -12.27 -12.04 -13.04
C ARG A 68 -13.33 -10.99 -12.74
N LYS A 69 -14.28 -10.82 -13.68
CA LYS A 69 -15.33 -9.81 -13.51
C LYS A 69 -16.24 -10.09 -12.30
N ARG A 70 -16.66 -11.34 -12.13
CA ARG A 70 -17.55 -11.69 -11.01
C ARG A 70 -16.85 -11.47 -9.67
N ALA A 71 -15.59 -11.88 -9.54
CA ALA A 71 -14.83 -11.69 -8.33
C ALA A 71 -14.61 -10.19 -8.01
N PHE A 72 -14.38 -9.37 -9.04
CA PHE A 72 -14.31 -7.92 -8.87
C PHE A 72 -15.64 -7.34 -8.35
N TYR A 73 -16.75 -7.72 -8.95
CA TYR A 73 -18.07 -7.23 -8.52
C TYR A 73 -18.40 -7.61 -7.07
N VAL A 74 -18.06 -8.83 -6.65
CA VAL A 74 -18.21 -9.23 -5.24
C VAL A 74 -17.38 -8.31 -4.33
N GLY A 75 -16.14 -8.03 -4.71
CA GLY A 75 -15.28 -7.13 -3.92
C GLY A 75 -15.82 -5.70 -3.87
N ILE A 76 -16.21 -5.14 -5.02
CA ILE A 76 -16.76 -3.77 -5.05
C ILE A 76 -18.11 -3.67 -4.34
N PHE A 77 -18.92 -4.72 -4.35
CA PHE A 77 -20.15 -4.76 -3.55
C PHE A 77 -19.86 -4.66 -2.05
N ILE A 78 -18.90 -5.42 -1.53
CA ILE A 78 -18.45 -5.32 -0.14
C ILE A 78 -17.87 -3.92 0.16
N PHE A 79 -17.08 -3.38 -0.76
CA PHE A 79 -16.53 -2.02 -0.66
C PHE A 79 -17.64 -0.96 -0.58
N THR A 80 -18.66 -1.07 -1.41
CA THR A 80 -19.82 -0.18 -1.45
C THR A 80 -20.58 -0.19 -0.12
N ILE A 81 -20.84 -1.39 0.44
CA ILE A 81 -21.42 -1.51 1.78
C ILE A 81 -20.55 -0.81 2.81
N GLY A 82 -19.22 -1.01 2.76
CA GLY A 82 -18.28 -0.36 3.66
C GLY A 82 -18.31 1.17 3.56
N CYS A 83 -18.46 1.74 2.36
CA CYS A 83 -18.62 3.18 2.16
C CYS A 83 -19.93 3.70 2.74
N ILE A 84 -21.05 3.00 2.52
CA ILE A 84 -22.36 3.36 3.06
C ILE A 84 -22.34 3.32 4.60
N VAL A 85 -21.77 2.26 5.18
CA VAL A 85 -21.62 2.13 6.63
C VAL A 85 -20.78 3.27 7.21
N SER A 86 -19.66 3.61 6.56
CA SER A 86 -18.79 4.71 7.01
C SER A 86 -19.47 6.08 6.85
N TYR A 87 -20.22 6.29 5.79
CA TYR A 87 -20.99 7.53 5.56
C TYR A 87 -22.00 7.78 6.68
N HIS A 88 -22.72 6.73 7.12
CA HIS A 88 -23.75 6.80 8.16
C HIS A 88 -23.19 6.52 9.57
N ALA A 89 -21.86 6.41 9.75
CA ALA A 89 -21.28 6.10 11.03
C ALA A 89 -21.63 7.17 12.09
N THR A 90 -22.24 6.71 13.19
CA THR A 90 -22.62 7.53 14.34
C THR A 90 -21.66 7.35 15.53
N ASN A 91 -20.79 6.36 15.47
CA ASN A 91 -19.75 6.10 16.45
C ASN A 91 -18.51 5.49 15.80
N PHE A 92 -17.41 5.53 16.54
CA PHE A 92 -16.11 5.10 16.00
C PHE A 92 -16.02 3.61 15.64
N LYS A 93 -16.73 2.73 16.37
CA LYS A 93 -16.73 1.28 16.06
C LYS A 93 -17.41 1.00 14.72
N VAL A 94 -18.52 1.68 14.42
CA VAL A 94 -19.21 1.58 13.12
C VAL A 94 -18.31 2.10 11.99
N MET A 95 -17.61 3.21 12.21
CA MET A 95 -16.61 3.72 11.27
C MET A 95 -15.53 2.66 10.98
N LEU A 96 -14.93 2.07 12.02
CA LEU A 96 -13.91 1.03 11.85
C LEU A 96 -14.45 -0.20 11.11
N PHE A 97 -15.69 -0.62 11.39
CA PHE A 97 -16.33 -1.72 10.66
C PHE A 97 -16.51 -1.37 9.18
N GLY A 98 -16.96 -0.17 8.85
CA GLY A 98 -17.02 0.32 7.47
C GLY A 98 -15.66 0.30 6.78
N ARG A 99 -14.59 0.74 7.47
CA ARG A 99 -13.20 0.72 6.96
C ARG A 99 -12.68 -0.70 6.74
N LEU A 100 -13.06 -1.65 7.61
CA LEU A 100 -12.76 -3.06 7.44
C LEU A 100 -13.39 -3.61 6.14
N LEU A 101 -14.67 -3.35 5.91
CA LEU A 101 -15.35 -3.76 4.68
C LEU A 101 -14.74 -3.10 3.45
N GLN A 102 -14.38 -1.81 3.53
CA GLN A 102 -13.70 -1.11 2.43
C GLN A 102 -12.36 -1.76 2.10
N GLY A 103 -11.52 -2.04 3.11
CA GLY A 103 -10.22 -2.70 2.90
C GLY A 103 -10.36 -4.08 2.27
N LEU A 104 -11.28 -4.90 2.80
CA LEU A 104 -11.57 -6.22 2.26
C LEU A 104 -12.03 -6.13 0.81
N GLY A 105 -12.98 -5.25 0.51
CA GLY A 105 -13.57 -5.13 -0.82
C GLY A 105 -12.61 -4.57 -1.87
N VAL A 106 -11.91 -3.48 -1.54
CA VAL A 106 -11.03 -2.77 -2.50
C VAL A 106 -9.77 -3.56 -2.88
N SER A 107 -9.36 -4.54 -2.07
CA SER A 107 -8.24 -5.43 -2.41
C SER A 107 -8.51 -6.22 -3.69
N SER A 108 -9.80 -6.47 -4.04
CA SER A 108 -10.20 -7.08 -5.32
C SER A 108 -9.72 -6.26 -6.51
N ALA A 109 -9.82 -4.95 -6.44
CA ALA A 109 -9.42 -4.05 -7.53
C ALA A 109 -7.94 -4.21 -7.89
N ARG A 110 -7.06 -4.29 -6.88
CA ARG A 110 -5.62 -4.49 -7.08
C ARG A 110 -5.30 -5.88 -7.64
N VAL A 111 -5.83 -6.93 -7.01
CA VAL A 111 -5.53 -8.32 -7.37
C VAL A 111 -6.04 -8.65 -8.77
N ILE A 112 -7.27 -8.26 -9.07
CA ILE A 112 -7.94 -8.61 -10.32
C ILE A 112 -7.39 -7.80 -11.49
N SER A 113 -7.03 -6.52 -11.30
CA SER A 113 -6.33 -5.73 -12.33
C SER A 113 -5.06 -6.42 -12.80
N GLN A 114 -4.24 -6.91 -11.86
CA GLN A 114 -3.01 -7.65 -12.19
C GLN A 114 -3.30 -8.99 -12.88
N ALA A 115 -4.38 -9.67 -12.46
CA ALA A 115 -4.79 -10.92 -13.10
C ALA A 115 -5.24 -10.70 -14.56
N ILE A 116 -6.07 -9.67 -14.82
CA ILE A 116 -6.51 -9.30 -16.17
C ILE A 116 -5.32 -9.00 -17.09
N ILE A 117 -4.29 -8.29 -16.58
CA ILE A 117 -3.08 -8.01 -17.37
C ILE A 117 -2.37 -9.30 -17.74
N ARG A 118 -2.20 -10.24 -16.80
CA ARG A 118 -1.55 -11.53 -17.05
C ARG A 118 -2.34 -12.44 -17.99
N ASP A 119 -3.67 -12.35 -17.95
CA ASP A 119 -4.53 -13.14 -18.84
C ASP A 119 -4.44 -12.67 -20.31
N GLN A 120 -4.12 -11.38 -20.54
CA GLN A 120 -4.17 -10.77 -21.89
C GLN A 120 -2.79 -10.50 -22.49
N TYR A 121 -1.73 -10.40 -21.68
CA TYR A 121 -0.40 -10.01 -22.13
C TYR A 121 0.66 -10.92 -21.57
N VAL A 122 1.72 -11.13 -22.36
CA VAL A 122 2.90 -11.94 -21.99
C VAL A 122 4.19 -11.17 -22.29
N GLY A 123 5.26 -11.53 -21.60
CA GLY A 123 6.60 -11.03 -21.88
C GLY A 123 6.73 -9.50 -21.81
N ALA A 124 7.33 -8.90 -22.83
CA ALA A 124 7.63 -7.47 -22.86
C ALA A 124 6.39 -6.57 -22.86
N ASP A 125 5.30 -6.98 -23.51
CA ASP A 125 4.05 -6.21 -23.54
C ASP A 125 3.39 -6.17 -22.15
N MET A 126 3.39 -7.29 -21.42
CA MET A 126 2.93 -7.34 -20.04
C MET A 126 3.75 -6.38 -19.16
N ALA A 127 5.08 -6.43 -19.26
CA ALA A 127 5.96 -5.55 -18.49
C ALA A 127 5.71 -4.07 -18.80
N LYS A 128 5.52 -3.71 -20.07
CA LYS A 128 5.21 -2.35 -20.51
C LYS A 128 3.91 -1.84 -19.89
N ILE A 129 2.83 -2.63 -19.98
CA ILE A 129 1.51 -2.24 -19.46
C ILE A 129 1.55 -2.13 -17.93
N MET A 130 2.18 -3.09 -17.24
CA MET A 130 2.37 -3.03 -15.79
C MET A 130 3.12 -1.76 -15.38
N SER A 131 4.19 -1.39 -16.09
CA SER A 131 4.95 -0.16 -15.80
C SER A 131 4.10 1.10 -15.95
N ILE A 132 3.28 1.20 -16.99
CA ILE A 132 2.38 2.35 -17.20
C ILE A 132 1.37 2.45 -16.05
N ILE A 133 0.75 1.34 -15.67
CA ILE A 133 -0.26 1.32 -14.59
C ILE A 133 0.38 1.65 -13.24
N ILE A 134 1.57 1.12 -12.96
CA ILE A 134 2.31 1.45 -11.74
C ILE A 134 2.68 2.93 -11.71
N SER A 135 3.07 3.53 -12.84
CA SER A 135 3.38 4.97 -12.92
C SER A 135 2.14 5.82 -12.59
N ILE A 136 0.97 5.44 -13.10
CA ILE A 136 -0.29 6.12 -12.76
C ILE A 136 -0.62 5.91 -11.26
N PHE A 137 -0.40 4.70 -10.74
CA PHE A 137 -0.62 4.40 -9.33
C PHE A 137 0.28 5.20 -8.38
N ILE A 138 1.47 5.64 -8.81
CA ILE A 138 2.34 6.53 -8.01
C ILE A 138 1.78 7.96 -7.94
N ILE A 139 1.12 8.44 -9.00
CA ILE A 139 0.57 9.80 -9.05
C ILE A 139 -0.67 9.93 -8.15
N VAL A 140 -1.49 8.89 -8.05
CA VAL A 140 -2.76 8.93 -7.30
C VAL A 140 -2.55 9.25 -5.82
N PRO A 141 -1.65 8.61 -5.06
CA PRO A 141 -1.36 8.99 -3.68
C PRO A 141 -0.92 10.45 -3.53
N ALA A 142 -0.14 10.97 -4.48
CA ALA A 142 0.30 12.37 -4.43
C ALA A 142 -0.87 13.37 -4.49
N LEU A 143 -1.94 13.03 -5.21
CA LEU A 143 -3.12 13.90 -5.40
C LEU A 143 -4.26 13.59 -4.42
N ALA A 144 -4.36 12.38 -3.92
CA ALA A 144 -5.50 11.94 -3.12
C ALA A 144 -5.73 12.76 -1.82
N PRO A 145 -4.72 13.09 -1.01
CA PRO A 145 -4.94 13.97 0.14
C PRO A 145 -5.41 15.37 -0.25
N SER A 146 -4.97 15.90 -1.40
CA SER A 146 -5.43 17.19 -1.91
C SER A 146 -6.92 17.16 -2.28
N LEU A 147 -7.39 16.05 -2.86
CA LEU A 147 -8.82 15.83 -3.12
C LEU A 147 -9.60 15.75 -1.80
N GLY A 148 -9.07 15.03 -0.80
CA GLY A 148 -9.65 14.96 0.53
C GLY A 148 -9.78 16.34 1.18
N GLN A 149 -8.70 17.13 1.18
CA GLN A 149 -8.68 18.50 1.70
C GLN A 149 -9.66 19.42 0.97
N LEU A 150 -9.76 19.31 -0.37
CA LEU A 150 -10.71 20.07 -1.15
C LEU A 150 -12.17 19.76 -0.76
N ILE A 151 -12.48 18.49 -0.52
CA ILE A 151 -13.81 18.08 -0.03
C ILE A 151 -14.06 18.69 1.34
N LEU A 152 -13.09 18.60 2.26
CA LEU A 152 -13.24 19.12 3.62
C LEU A 152 -13.43 20.63 3.69
N LYS A 153 -12.93 21.37 2.70
CA LYS A 153 -13.10 22.83 2.61
C LYS A 153 -14.56 23.23 2.36
N TYR A 154 -15.33 22.42 1.63
CA TYR A 154 -16.69 22.77 1.21
C TYR A 154 -17.76 21.83 1.79
N TYR A 155 -17.39 20.64 2.22
CA TYR A 155 -18.30 19.58 2.64
C TYR A 155 -17.80 18.85 3.87
N SER A 156 -18.65 18.00 4.46
CA SER A 156 -18.28 17.10 5.54
C SER A 156 -17.32 15.99 5.05
N TYR A 157 -16.51 15.44 5.95
CA TYR A 157 -15.69 14.26 5.68
C TYR A 157 -16.50 13.06 5.14
N ARG A 158 -17.78 12.98 5.46
CA ARG A 158 -18.69 11.95 4.93
C ARG A 158 -18.74 11.98 3.40
N SER A 159 -18.58 13.15 2.79
CA SER A 159 -18.57 13.30 1.32
C SER A 159 -17.38 12.61 0.64
N ILE A 160 -16.30 12.30 1.39
CA ILE A 160 -15.20 11.47 0.88
C ILE A 160 -15.72 10.08 0.50
N PHE A 161 -16.60 9.48 1.31
CA PHE A 161 -17.19 8.18 1.00
C PHE A 161 -18.11 8.23 -0.22
N LEU A 162 -18.79 9.36 -0.49
CA LEU A 162 -19.55 9.57 -1.72
C LEU A 162 -18.65 9.65 -2.96
N LEU A 163 -17.50 10.34 -2.85
CA LEU A 163 -16.49 10.35 -3.92
C LEU A 163 -16.04 8.92 -4.25
N LEU A 164 -15.73 8.12 -3.23
CA LEU A 164 -15.30 6.73 -3.40
C LEU A 164 -16.39 5.85 -4.02
N LEU A 165 -17.66 6.04 -3.63
CA LEU A 165 -18.80 5.37 -4.23
C LEU A 165 -18.98 5.75 -5.69
N THR A 166 -18.87 7.04 -6.03
CA THR A 166 -18.95 7.51 -7.41
C THR A 166 -17.86 6.90 -8.27
N HIS A 167 -16.61 6.91 -7.76
CA HIS A 167 -15.48 6.30 -8.46
C HIS A 167 -15.68 4.79 -8.67
N ALA A 168 -16.08 4.06 -7.63
CA ALA A 168 -16.38 2.63 -7.72
C ALA A 168 -17.48 2.33 -8.74
N THR A 169 -18.53 3.14 -8.75
CA THR A 169 -19.65 3.02 -9.70
C THR A 169 -19.16 3.21 -11.14
N ILE A 170 -18.36 4.25 -11.41
CA ILE A 170 -17.78 4.49 -12.74
C ILE A 170 -16.97 3.26 -13.19
N VAL A 171 -16.10 2.73 -12.32
CA VAL A 171 -15.26 1.58 -12.65
C VAL A 171 -16.09 0.32 -12.91
N VAL A 172 -17.13 0.07 -12.11
CA VAL A 172 -18.04 -1.08 -12.29
C VAL A 172 -18.74 -1.03 -13.64
N PHE A 173 -19.32 0.12 -14.00
CA PHE A 173 -19.99 0.28 -15.29
C PHE A 173 -19.02 0.19 -16.45
N TRP A 174 -17.86 0.83 -16.34
CA TRP A 174 -16.85 0.80 -17.40
C TRP A 174 -16.34 -0.61 -17.65
N LEU A 175 -15.95 -1.35 -16.59
CA LEU A 175 -15.56 -2.75 -16.67
C LEU A 175 -16.68 -3.61 -17.23
N GLY A 176 -17.93 -3.34 -16.82
CA GLY A 176 -19.12 -4.08 -17.26
C GLY A 176 -19.33 -4.01 -18.77
N ILE A 177 -19.26 -2.81 -19.32
CA ILE A 177 -19.59 -2.52 -20.73
C ILE A 177 -18.42 -2.85 -21.67
N ARG A 178 -17.19 -2.50 -21.28
CA ARG A 178 -16.03 -2.50 -22.19
C ARG A 178 -15.11 -3.71 -22.07
N GLN A 179 -15.03 -4.31 -20.91
CA GLN A 179 -14.11 -5.43 -20.70
C GLN A 179 -14.88 -6.77 -20.70
N PRO A 180 -14.63 -7.66 -21.65
CA PRO A 180 -15.13 -9.05 -21.58
C PRO A 180 -14.46 -9.81 -20.42
N GLU A 181 -15.06 -10.95 -20.03
CA GLU A 181 -14.40 -11.87 -19.09
C GLU A 181 -13.11 -12.40 -19.72
N THR A 182 -11.99 -12.30 -18.98
CA THR A 182 -10.68 -12.70 -19.51
C THR A 182 -10.33 -14.15 -19.20
N LEU A 183 -10.96 -14.74 -18.18
CA LEU A 183 -10.76 -16.13 -17.82
C LEU A 183 -11.84 -17.01 -18.50
N ALA A 184 -11.45 -17.75 -19.54
CA ALA A 184 -12.33 -18.69 -20.20
C ALA A 184 -12.92 -19.71 -19.21
N VAL A 185 -14.15 -20.16 -19.45
CA VAL A 185 -14.87 -21.06 -18.52
C VAL A 185 -14.11 -22.37 -18.34
N GLU A 186 -13.47 -22.87 -19.39
CA GLU A 186 -12.66 -24.09 -19.41
C GLU A 186 -11.40 -23.99 -18.52
N ASN A 187 -10.87 -22.79 -18.35
CA ASN A 187 -9.68 -22.51 -17.55
C ASN A 187 -9.99 -22.22 -16.08
N ARG A 188 -11.28 -22.19 -15.70
CA ARG A 188 -11.68 -21.97 -14.32
C ARG A 188 -11.32 -23.17 -13.45
N LYS A 189 -10.66 -22.90 -12.34
CA LYS A 189 -10.31 -23.94 -11.37
C LYS A 189 -11.55 -24.33 -10.55
N ARG A 190 -11.66 -25.63 -10.26
CA ARG A 190 -12.63 -26.08 -9.24
C ARG A 190 -12.11 -25.71 -7.86
N PHE A 191 -13.02 -25.25 -7.00
CA PHE A 191 -12.64 -24.94 -5.62
C PHE A 191 -12.14 -26.19 -4.91
N ASN A 192 -10.90 -26.15 -4.47
CA ASN A 192 -10.30 -27.19 -3.64
C ASN A 192 -9.46 -26.51 -2.55
N ALA A 193 -10.03 -26.44 -1.35
CA ALA A 193 -9.40 -25.79 -0.20
C ALA A 193 -8.06 -26.45 0.17
N SER A 194 -7.95 -27.77 0.06
CA SER A 194 -6.71 -28.48 0.43
C SER A 194 -5.59 -28.17 -0.58
N LEU A 195 -5.92 -28.10 -1.87
CA LEU A 195 -4.97 -27.72 -2.91
C LEU A 195 -4.52 -26.26 -2.73
N LEU A 196 -5.45 -25.35 -2.47
CA LEU A 196 -5.15 -23.95 -2.22
C LEU A 196 -4.23 -23.78 -1.02
N LEU A 197 -4.52 -24.43 0.09
CA LEU A 197 -3.69 -24.40 1.29
C LEU A 197 -2.30 -24.99 1.03
N LYS A 198 -2.22 -26.07 0.23
CA LYS A 198 -0.95 -26.65 -0.20
C LYS A 198 -0.12 -25.67 -1.03
N GLU A 199 -0.73 -24.99 -1.99
CA GLU A 199 -0.03 -23.99 -2.82
C GLU A 199 0.44 -22.79 -2.00
N ILE A 200 -0.40 -22.27 -1.08
CA ILE A 200 0.00 -21.22 -0.14
C ILE A 200 1.18 -21.68 0.72
N ARG A 201 1.10 -22.90 1.26
CA ARG A 201 2.16 -23.47 2.08
C ARG A 201 3.49 -23.59 1.31
N LEU A 202 3.46 -24.04 0.06
CA LEU A 202 4.64 -24.13 -0.79
C LEU A 202 5.32 -22.76 -1.02
N VAL A 203 4.52 -21.69 -1.18
CA VAL A 203 5.06 -20.32 -1.29
C VAL A 203 5.67 -19.87 0.04
N LEU A 204 5.07 -20.23 1.18
CA LEU A 204 5.58 -19.88 2.51
C LEU A 204 6.85 -20.66 2.87
N GLU A 205 6.98 -21.91 2.42
CA GLU A 205 8.15 -22.77 2.62
C GLU A 205 9.36 -22.34 1.78
N GLU A 206 9.13 -21.61 0.66
CA GLU A 206 10.21 -21.04 -0.12
C GLU A 206 10.85 -19.87 0.63
N LYS A 207 11.97 -20.18 1.30
CA LYS A 207 12.63 -19.25 2.23
C LYS A 207 13.07 -17.95 1.57
N THR A 208 13.51 -18.00 0.32
CA THR A 208 13.95 -16.82 -0.44
C THR A 208 12.78 -15.86 -0.65
N THR A 209 11.66 -16.36 -1.16
CA THR A 209 10.40 -15.62 -1.36
C THR A 209 9.89 -15.04 -0.05
N PHE A 210 9.84 -15.86 1.01
CA PHE A 210 9.38 -15.43 2.32
C PHE A 210 10.23 -14.29 2.90
N LEU A 211 11.56 -14.41 2.88
CA LEU A 211 12.48 -13.40 3.45
C LEU A 211 12.43 -12.07 2.68
N PHE A 212 12.34 -12.09 1.35
CA PHE A 212 12.16 -10.86 0.58
C PHE A 212 10.78 -10.24 0.80
N SER A 213 9.72 -11.05 0.96
CA SER A 213 8.38 -10.55 1.30
C SER A 213 8.35 -9.89 2.68
N VAL A 214 9.04 -10.47 3.66
CA VAL A 214 9.22 -9.90 5.01
C VAL A 214 9.98 -8.58 4.94
N SER A 215 11.10 -8.54 4.19
CA SER A 215 11.86 -7.31 3.98
C SER A 215 11.00 -6.21 3.35
N GLN A 216 10.21 -6.55 2.32
CA GLN A 216 9.27 -5.62 1.69
C GLN A 216 8.20 -5.15 2.68
N GLY A 217 7.71 -6.04 3.54
CA GLY A 217 6.74 -5.72 4.59
C GLY A 217 7.27 -4.70 5.60
N PHE A 218 8.52 -4.82 6.02
CA PHE A 218 9.16 -3.84 6.92
C PHE A 218 9.36 -2.48 6.23
N VAL A 219 9.81 -2.45 4.97
CA VAL A 219 9.94 -1.20 4.20
C VAL A 219 8.58 -0.51 4.06
N PHE A 220 7.54 -1.26 3.70
CA PHE A 220 6.19 -0.71 3.58
C PHE A 220 5.60 -0.35 4.95
N GLY A 221 6.02 -1.01 6.03
CA GLY A 221 5.65 -0.70 7.42
C GLY A 221 6.07 0.71 7.84
N ASN A 222 7.22 1.19 7.37
CA ASN A 222 7.65 2.58 7.54
C ASN A 222 6.66 3.55 6.92
N MET A 223 6.20 3.29 5.69
CA MET A 223 5.21 4.13 5.02
C MET A 223 3.86 4.09 5.74
N VAL A 224 3.39 2.91 6.15
CA VAL A 224 2.11 2.78 6.88
C VAL A 224 2.19 3.49 8.22
N GLY A 225 3.31 3.39 8.96
CA GLY A 225 3.54 4.14 10.19
C GLY A 225 3.47 5.65 9.98
N PHE A 226 4.08 6.14 8.91
CA PHE A 226 3.95 7.54 8.52
C PHE A 226 2.49 7.90 8.15
N LEU A 227 1.82 7.14 7.30
CA LEU A 227 0.43 7.40 6.91
C LEU A 227 -0.50 7.50 8.12
N MET A 228 -0.28 6.67 9.14
CA MET A 228 -1.10 6.66 10.35
C MET A 228 -0.83 7.88 11.25
N SER A 229 0.43 8.31 11.39
CA SER A 229 0.82 9.39 12.30
C SER A 229 0.91 10.77 11.63
N ALA A 230 1.08 10.86 10.32
CA ALA A 230 1.31 12.12 9.61
C ALA A 230 0.23 13.18 9.84
N PRO A 231 -1.09 12.87 9.79
CA PRO A 231 -2.10 13.90 10.05
C PRO A 231 -1.94 14.56 11.43
N GLN A 232 -1.62 13.76 12.45
CA GLN A 232 -1.38 14.27 13.80
C GLN A 232 -0.05 15.03 13.90
N ILE A 233 1.02 14.53 13.27
CA ILE A 233 2.33 15.21 13.26
C ILE A 233 2.21 16.61 12.66
N PHE A 234 1.57 16.74 11.50
CA PHE A 234 1.42 18.05 10.85
C PHE A 234 0.45 18.97 11.58
N ALA A 235 -0.56 18.43 12.27
CA ALA A 235 -1.47 19.23 13.10
C ALA A 235 -0.82 19.67 14.42
N ASP A 236 -0.22 18.73 15.18
CA ASP A 236 0.22 18.96 16.56
C ASP A 236 1.58 19.67 16.64
N LEU A 237 2.56 19.23 15.80
CA LEU A 237 3.93 19.75 15.88
C LEU A 237 4.13 21.02 15.04
N TYR A 238 3.48 21.09 13.89
CA TYR A 238 3.75 22.14 12.91
C TYR A 238 2.59 23.11 12.69
N GLN A 239 1.37 22.77 13.16
CA GLN A 239 0.15 23.56 12.93
C GLN A 239 -0.12 23.82 11.42
N GLU A 240 0.31 22.89 10.59
CA GLU A 240 0.26 22.97 9.11
C GLU A 240 -0.72 21.95 8.52
N GLN A 241 -1.81 21.68 9.22
CA GLN A 241 -2.82 20.70 8.79
C GLN A 241 -3.39 21.01 7.40
N ASP A 242 -3.60 22.28 7.09
CA ASP A 242 -4.15 22.71 5.79
C ASP A 242 -3.18 22.52 4.64
N ARG A 243 -1.87 22.57 4.91
CA ARG A 243 -0.81 22.35 3.91
C ARG A 243 -0.30 20.93 3.87
N PHE A 244 -0.77 20.04 4.75
CA PHE A 244 -0.39 18.63 4.77
C PHE A 244 -0.41 17.97 3.39
N PRO A 245 -1.44 18.19 2.52
CA PRO A 245 -1.45 17.60 1.19
C PRO A 245 -0.27 18.00 0.29
N LEU A 246 0.24 19.23 0.42
CA LEU A 246 1.41 19.68 -0.34
C LEU A 246 2.69 18.96 0.11
N PHE A 247 2.87 18.81 1.41
CA PHE A 247 4.01 18.09 1.98
C PHE A 247 3.95 16.61 1.57
N PHE A 248 2.77 16.01 1.64
CA PHE A 248 2.56 14.63 1.22
C PHE A 248 2.86 14.42 -0.28
N ALA A 249 2.42 15.36 -1.14
CA ALA A 249 2.72 15.34 -2.57
C ALA A 249 4.24 15.41 -2.83
N GLY A 250 4.98 16.20 -2.07
CA GLY A 250 6.45 16.25 -2.13
C GLY A 250 7.10 14.89 -1.81
N LEU A 251 6.62 14.21 -0.75
CA LEU A 251 7.10 12.88 -0.38
C LEU A 251 6.76 11.84 -1.46
N ALA A 252 5.54 11.84 -1.96
CA ALA A 252 5.12 10.94 -3.05
C ALA A 252 5.93 11.18 -4.33
N THR A 253 6.25 12.44 -4.65
CA THR A 253 7.12 12.80 -5.77
C THR A 253 8.53 12.24 -5.59
N SER A 254 9.07 12.25 -4.37
CA SER A 254 10.39 11.64 -4.07
C SER A 254 10.40 10.14 -4.40
N VAL A 255 9.34 9.41 -4.03
CA VAL A 255 9.17 7.99 -4.40
C VAL A 255 9.07 7.83 -5.91
N GLY A 256 8.32 8.70 -6.59
CA GLY A 256 8.16 8.68 -8.04
C GLY A 256 9.49 8.86 -8.78
N ILE A 257 10.25 9.87 -8.41
CA ILE A 257 11.57 10.17 -9.02
C ILE A 257 12.53 8.98 -8.82
N SER A 258 12.61 8.44 -7.60
CA SER A 258 13.49 7.30 -7.33
C SER A 258 13.06 6.03 -8.07
N SER A 259 11.75 5.79 -8.25
CA SER A 259 11.24 4.68 -9.03
C SER A 259 11.61 4.79 -10.51
N ILE A 260 11.61 5.99 -11.07
CA ILE A 260 12.07 6.24 -12.45
C ILE A 260 13.58 5.98 -12.54
N LEU A 261 14.36 6.50 -11.61
CA LEU A 261 15.81 6.27 -11.57
C LEU A 261 16.15 4.80 -11.38
N ASN A 262 15.34 4.06 -10.62
CA ASN A 262 15.51 2.62 -10.43
C ASN A 262 15.55 1.87 -11.77
N SER A 263 14.72 2.24 -12.74
CA SER A 263 14.62 1.57 -14.03
C SER A 263 15.92 1.58 -14.84
N SER A 264 16.75 2.59 -14.67
CA SER A 264 18.07 2.72 -15.31
C SER A 264 19.18 2.12 -14.44
N LEU A 265 19.18 2.42 -13.14
CA LEU A 265 20.24 2.00 -12.22
C LEU A 265 20.23 0.49 -11.95
N VAL A 266 19.06 -0.14 -11.93
CA VAL A 266 18.95 -1.59 -11.69
C VAL A 266 19.62 -2.41 -12.80
N LYS A 267 19.62 -1.91 -14.03
CA LYS A 267 20.32 -2.56 -15.15
C LYS A 267 21.84 -2.55 -14.99
N GLN A 268 22.39 -1.53 -14.35
CA GLN A 268 23.84 -1.37 -14.15
C GLN A 268 24.32 -2.04 -12.87
N LEU A 269 23.58 -1.89 -11.78
CA LEU A 269 24.00 -2.32 -10.45
C LEU A 269 23.42 -3.68 -10.03
N GLY A 270 22.32 -4.10 -10.65
CA GLY A 270 21.53 -5.25 -10.23
C GLY A 270 20.64 -4.97 -9.02
N MET A 271 19.57 -5.76 -8.88
CA MET A 271 18.55 -5.59 -7.83
C MET A 271 19.12 -5.66 -6.41
N ILE A 272 19.95 -6.67 -6.14
CA ILE A 272 20.52 -6.93 -4.79
C ILE A 272 21.41 -5.78 -4.32
N ARG A 273 22.31 -5.31 -5.19
CA ARG A 273 23.24 -4.23 -4.83
C ARG A 273 22.51 -2.92 -4.62
N LEU A 274 21.58 -2.58 -5.53
CA LEU A 274 20.81 -1.35 -5.43
C LEU A 274 19.92 -1.34 -4.20
N ALA A 275 19.22 -2.44 -3.90
CA ALA A 275 18.42 -2.57 -2.68
C ALA A 275 19.26 -2.51 -1.41
N SER A 276 20.49 -3.11 -1.42
CA SER A 276 21.41 -3.02 -0.28
C SER A 276 21.83 -1.58 0.00
N ILE A 277 22.21 -0.84 -1.04
CA ILE A 277 22.60 0.58 -0.92
C ILE A 277 21.42 1.41 -0.39
N ALA A 278 20.22 1.22 -0.95
CA ALA A 278 19.03 1.95 -0.53
C ALA A 278 18.67 1.69 0.94
N LEU A 279 18.74 0.44 1.40
CA LEU A 279 18.48 0.11 2.82
C LEU A 279 19.55 0.70 3.75
N LEU A 280 20.82 0.62 3.39
CA LEU A 280 21.90 1.23 4.19
C LEU A 280 21.73 2.75 4.28
N LEU A 281 21.40 3.42 3.18
CA LEU A 281 21.11 4.86 3.18
C LEU A 281 19.87 5.19 4.03
N MET A 282 18.82 4.37 3.96
CA MET A 282 17.61 4.54 4.78
C MET A 282 17.93 4.42 6.27
N ILE A 283 18.76 3.43 6.68
CA ILE A 283 19.24 3.26 8.06
C ILE A 283 20.06 4.46 8.48
N SER A 284 21.03 4.90 7.63
CA SER A 284 21.92 6.02 7.93
C SER A 284 21.14 7.34 8.08
N PHE A 285 20.21 7.64 7.17
CA PHE A 285 19.37 8.85 7.26
C PHE A 285 18.45 8.83 8.46
N SER A 286 17.84 7.68 8.79
CA SER A 286 17.00 7.59 9.98
C SER A 286 17.80 7.73 11.28
N LEU A 287 19.00 7.13 11.35
CA LEU A 287 19.90 7.30 12.49
C LEU A 287 20.35 8.76 12.64
N MET A 288 20.78 9.39 11.55
CA MET A 288 21.18 10.79 11.55
C MET A 288 20.02 11.70 11.99
N PHE A 289 18.81 11.40 11.56
CA PHE A 289 17.61 12.17 11.97
C PHE A 289 17.27 11.95 13.45
N LEU A 290 17.41 10.71 13.98
CA LEU A 290 17.27 10.44 15.41
C LEU A 290 18.26 11.28 16.26
N VAL A 291 19.53 11.33 15.85
CA VAL A 291 20.55 12.16 16.49
C VAL A 291 20.13 13.63 16.47
N PHE A 292 19.62 14.11 15.33
CA PHE A 292 19.17 15.49 15.20
C PHE A 292 17.96 15.80 16.11
N ILE A 293 16.99 14.88 16.20
CA ILE A 293 15.82 15.00 17.11
C ILE A 293 16.29 15.03 18.57
N PHE A 294 17.27 14.19 18.93
CA PHE A 294 17.80 14.14 20.30
C PHE A 294 18.45 15.46 20.71
N PHE A 295 19.34 16.03 19.89
CA PHE A 295 19.96 17.33 20.18
C PHE A 295 19.00 18.52 20.06
N GLY A 296 17.91 18.40 19.30
CA GLY A 296 16.86 19.41 19.16
C GLY A 296 15.79 19.35 20.25
N ASN A 297 15.99 18.57 21.34
CA ASN A 297 14.99 18.37 22.41
C ASN A 297 13.61 17.94 21.87
N GLY A 298 13.59 17.13 20.81
CA GLY A 298 12.36 16.63 20.19
C GLY A 298 11.67 17.60 19.23
N GLN A 299 12.13 18.84 19.12
CA GLN A 299 11.61 19.86 18.22
C GLN A 299 12.53 20.02 17.01
N THR A 300 12.02 19.74 15.82
CA THR A 300 12.75 19.92 14.57
C THR A 300 11.99 20.90 13.67
N PRO A 301 12.66 21.87 13.04
CA PRO A 301 12.03 22.73 12.06
C PRO A 301 11.43 21.92 10.91
N LEU A 302 10.25 22.34 10.43
CA LEU A 302 9.51 21.65 9.38
C LEU A 302 10.35 21.35 8.13
N TRP A 303 11.18 22.32 7.68
CA TRP A 303 12.01 22.15 6.47
C TRP A 303 13.07 21.04 6.64
N ILE A 304 13.66 20.89 7.84
CA ILE A 304 14.59 19.80 8.16
C ILE A 304 13.85 18.47 8.16
N THR A 305 12.68 18.42 8.81
CA THR A 305 11.84 17.23 8.82
C THR A 305 11.47 16.79 7.42
N MET A 306 11.04 17.72 6.57
CA MET A 306 10.73 17.42 5.17
C MET A 306 11.94 16.93 4.38
N LEU A 307 13.13 17.53 4.59
CA LEU A 307 14.35 17.08 3.95
C LEU A 307 14.66 15.61 4.28
N PHE A 308 14.67 15.25 5.57
CA PHE A 308 14.91 13.88 5.99
C PHE A 308 13.83 12.92 5.51
N LEU A 309 12.56 13.28 5.62
CA LEU A 309 11.47 12.46 5.12
C LEU A 309 11.57 12.26 3.60
N CYS A 310 11.89 13.28 2.81
CA CYS A 310 12.13 13.13 1.37
C CYS A 310 13.28 12.15 1.09
N CYS A 311 14.39 12.23 1.82
CA CYS A 311 15.51 11.29 1.70
C CYS A 311 15.08 9.84 2.02
N LEU A 312 14.26 9.64 3.07
CA LEU A 312 13.76 8.33 3.47
C LEU A 312 12.76 7.78 2.43
N PHE A 313 11.80 8.57 1.99
CA PHE A 313 10.83 8.18 0.97
C PHE A 313 11.48 7.93 -0.39
N PHE A 314 12.53 8.66 -0.72
CA PHE A 314 13.31 8.42 -1.95
C PHE A 314 13.87 6.99 -1.99
N GLN A 315 14.34 6.43 -0.86
CA GLN A 315 14.83 5.04 -0.82
C GLN A 315 13.70 4.02 -1.06
N VAL A 316 12.46 4.32 -0.67
CA VAL A 316 11.32 3.41 -0.85
C VAL A 316 11.09 3.09 -2.34
N GLY A 317 11.24 4.08 -3.23
CA GLY A 317 11.06 3.87 -4.68
C GLY A 317 12.06 2.89 -5.28
N PHE A 318 13.29 2.82 -4.76
CA PHE A 318 14.25 1.78 -5.14
C PHE A 318 13.90 0.41 -4.57
N LEU A 319 13.32 0.36 -3.39
CA LEU A 319 13.16 -0.88 -2.63
C LEU A 319 11.93 -1.68 -3.05
N MET A 320 10.77 -1.04 -3.22
CA MET A 320 9.51 -1.74 -3.41
C MET A 320 9.51 -2.64 -4.66
N GLY A 321 9.96 -2.11 -5.79
CA GLY A 321 10.04 -2.88 -7.04
C GLY A 321 11.06 -4.01 -6.99
N ASN A 322 12.26 -3.72 -6.49
CA ASN A 322 13.35 -4.69 -6.45
C ASN A 322 13.07 -5.83 -5.47
N LEU A 323 12.57 -5.54 -4.26
CA LEU A 323 12.22 -6.57 -3.27
C LEU A 323 11.07 -7.47 -3.77
N ASN A 324 10.06 -6.88 -4.42
CA ASN A 324 8.98 -7.66 -5.02
C ASN A 324 9.47 -8.57 -6.15
N ALA A 325 10.34 -8.07 -7.03
CA ALA A 325 10.93 -8.86 -8.11
C ALA A 325 11.76 -10.02 -7.57
N MET A 326 12.63 -9.77 -6.58
CA MET A 326 13.42 -10.82 -5.93
C MET A 326 12.54 -11.85 -5.20
N ALA A 327 11.41 -11.45 -4.61
CA ALA A 327 10.48 -12.37 -3.98
C ALA A 327 9.74 -13.25 -5.01
N MET A 328 9.47 -12.73 -6.19
CA MET A 328 8.78 -13.43 -7.28
C MET A 328 9.68 -14.36 -8.09
N GLU A 329 10.99 -14.10 -8.12
CA GLU A 329 11.96 -14.81 -8.97
C GLU A 329 11.92 -16.34 -8.82
N PRO A 330 11.83 -16.93 -7.60
CA PRO A 330 11.77 -18.40 -7.43
C PRO A 330 10.41 -19.01 -7.77
N MET A 331 9.38 -18.21 -8.07
CA MET A 331 7.98 -18.68 -8.12
C MET A 331 7.51 -19.22 -9.46
N GLY A 332 8.17 -18.89 -10.57
CA GLY A 332 7.90 -19.45 -11.90
C GLY A 332 6.41 -19.60 -12.24
N GLU A 333 5.97 -20.83 -12.47
CA GLU A 333 4.59 -21.17 -12.84
C GLU A 333 3.54 -20.83 -11.76
N ARG A 334 3.97 -20.65 -10.50
CA ARG A 334 3.10 -20.28 -9.37
C ARG A 334 2.94 -18.78 -9.18
N ALA A 335 3.39 -17.97 -10.14
CA ALA A 335 3.42 -16.50 -10.03
C ALA A 335 2.07 -15.88 -9.59
N GLY A 336 0.95 -16.48 -9.97
CA GLY A 336 -0.40 -15.98 -9.59
C GLY A 336 -0.67 -16.04 -8.10
N ILE A 337 -0.50 -17.21 -7.50
CA ILE A 337 -0.74 -17.39 -6.06
C ILE A 337 0.40 -16.76 -5.24
N ALA A 338 1.63 -16.81 -5.76
CA ALA A 338 2.78 -16.17 -5.14
C ALA A 338 2.57 -14.66 -4.98
N ALA A 339 2.10 -13.96 -6.00
CA ALA A 339 1.80 -12.53 -5.92
C ALA A 339 0.78 -12.20 -4.82
N ALA A 340 -0.27 -13.02 -4.66
CA ALA A 340 -1.26 -12.84 -3.59
C ALA A 340 -0.65 -13.08 -2.20
N VAL A 341 0.15 -14.14 -2.05
CA VAL A 341 0.80 -14.49 -0.77
C VAL A 341 1.86 -13.45 -0.39
N ILE A 342 2.75 -13.08 -1.32
CA ILE A 342 3.78 -12.04 -1.12
C ILE A 342 3.12 -10.72 -0.74
N GLY A 343 2.09 -10.31 -1.48
CA GLY A 343 1.34 -9.09 -1.20
C GLY A 343 0.69 -9.11 0.17
N SER A 344 0.07 -10.23 0.55
CA SER A 344 -0.57 -10.38 1.86
C SER A 344 0.45 -10.37 3.00
N ILE A 345 1.57 -11.12 2.91
CA ILE A 345 2.64 -11.11 3.92
C ILE A 345 3.16 -9.69 4.09
N SER A 346 3.56 -9.05 3.00
CA SER A 346 4.12 -7.70 3.04
C SER A 346 3.14 -6.69 3.65
N THR A 347 1.85 -6.75 3.27
CA THR A 347 0.84 -5.82 3.80
C THR A 347 0.47 -6.15 5.25
N SER A 348 0.44 -7.42 5.66
CA SER A 348 0.18 -7.82 7.06
C SER A 348 1.29 -7.33 7.99
N ILE A 349 2.55 -7.53 7.60
CA ILE A 349 3.71 -7.03 8.36
C ILE A 349 3.68 -5.50 8.41
N SER A 350 3.41 -4.84 7.29
CA SER A 350 3.37 -3.38 7.25
C SER A 350 2.24 -2.81 8.10
N TRP A 351 1.08 -3.43 8.10
CA TRP A 351 -0.02 -3.07 9.00
C TRP A 351 0.37 -3.22 10.47
N ALA A 352 0.90 -4.37 10.86
CA ALA A 352 1.29 -4.62 12.25
C ALA A 352 2.37 -3.64 12.74
N CYS A 353 3.46 -3.50 11.97
CA CYS A 353 4.55 -2.59 12.29
C CYS A 353 4.12 -1.12 12.25
N GLY A 354 3.38 -0.73 11.21
CA GLY A 354 2.88 0.63 11.07
C GLY A 354 1.91 1.00 12.19
N THR A 355 1.06 0.07 12.62
CA THR A 355 0.16 0.28 13.76
C THR A 355 0.95 0.46 15.06
N ILE A 356 1.97 -0.37 15.30
CA ILE A 356 2.83 -0.21 16.48
C ILE A 356 3.50 1.18 16.47
N VAL A 357 4.08 1.58 15.34
CA VAL A 357 4.74 2.90 15.23
C VAL A 357 3.73 4.03 15.45
N GLY A 358 2.59 3.99 14.76
CA GLY A 358 1.57 5.03 14.87
C GLY A 358 0.98 5.14 16.29
N GLN A 359 0.58 4.03 16.91
CA GLN A 359 -0.03 4.03 18.23
C GLN A 359 0.93 4.51 19.35
N ASN A 360 2.23 4.51 19.09
CA ASN A 360 3.25 5.06 20.00
C ASN A 360 3.56 6.55 19.72
N TYR A 361 2.78 7.25 18.92
CA TYR A 361 2.94 8.67 18.71
C TYR A 361 2.72 9.45 20.02
N GLN A 362 3.66 10.32 20.39
CA GLN A 362 3.71 11.07 21.64
C GLN A 362 3.98 12.57 21.41
N LYS A 363 3.37 13.15 20.39
CA LYS A 363 3.58 14.55 19.98
C LYS A 363 5.06 14.89 19.71
N THR A 364 5.82 13.89 19.25
CA THR A 364 7.22 14.02 18.82
C THR A 364 7.44 13.17 17.58
N LEU A 365 8.48 13.47 16.82
CA LEU A 365 8.90 12.66 15.66
C LEU A 365 9.63 11.39 16.07
N PHE A 366 10.08 11.30 17.33
CA PHE A 366 10.96 10.22 17.78
C PHE A 366 10.38 8.82 17.53
N PRO A 367 9.12 8.47 17.87
CA PRO A 367 8.59 7.14 17.63
C PRO A 367 8.54 6.77 16.14
N LEU A 368 8.21 7.74 15.28
CA LEU A 368 8.18 7.53 13.84
C LEU A 368 9.58 7.22 13.30
N ILE A 369 10.56 8.05 13.61
CA ILE A 369 11.91 7.90 13.06
C ILE A 369 12.65 6.71 13.69
N LEU A 370 12.39 6.39 14.95
CA LEU A 370 12.84 5.14 15.56
C LEU A 370 12.26 3.93 14.82
N GLY A 371 10.97 3.98 14.48
CA GLY A 371 10.32 2.97 13.64
C GLY A 371 11.05 2.81 12.31
N TRP A 372 11.35 3.90 11.60
CA TRP A 372 12.10 3.86 10.35
C TRP A 372 13.48 3.22 10.50
N PHE A 373 14.21 3.57 11.56
CA PHE A 373 15.53 2.97 11.85
C PHE A 373 15.44 1.47 12.10
N LEU A 374 14.54 1.05 13.00
CA LEU A 374 14.40 -0.36 13.39
C LEU A 374 13.87 -1.22 12.24
N LEU A 375 12.80 -0.78 11.58
CA LEU A 375 12.20 -1.55 10.49
C LEU A 375 13.11 -1.63 9.27
N SER A 376 13.86 -0.57 8.95
CA SER A 376 14.84 -0.61 7.85
C SER A 376 16.02 -1.55 8.18
N SER A 377 16.44 -1.60 9.45
CA SER A 377 17.47 -2.54 9.91
C SER A 377 17.00 -3.99 9.81
N LEU A 378 15.75 -4.28 10.24
CA LEU A 378 15.14 -5.59 10.10
C LEU A 378 14.93 -5.97 8.62
N ALA A 379 14.53 -5.01 7.77
CA ALA A 379 14.41 -5.22 6.33
C ALA A 379 15.76 -5.60 5.71
N PHE A 380 16.83 -4.92 6.11
CA PHE A 380 18.19 -5.23 5.63
C PHE A 380 18.63 -6.64 6.06
N ILE A 381 18.40 -7.02 7.32
CA ILE A 381 18.72 -8.36 7.82
C ILE A 381 17.94 -9.43 7.04
N ALA A 382 16.62 -9.26 6.91
CA ALA A 382 15.77 -10.20 6.17
C ALA A 382 16.22 -10.34 4.71
N MET A 383 16.52 -9.21 4.04
CA MET A 383 17.02 -9.22 2.67
C MET A 383 18.38 -9.95 2.56
N ARG A 384 19.32 -9.71 3.46
CA ARG A 384 20.64 -10.38 3.46
C ARG A 384 20.54 -11.87 3.69
N LEU A 385 19.64 -12.31 4.58
CA LEU A 385 19.34 -13.73 4.79
C LEU A 385 18.70 -14.36 3.53
N GLY A 386 17.81 -13.63 2.85
CA GLY A 386 17.22 -14.07 1.58
C GLY A 386 18.28 -14.26 0.49
N VAL A 387 19.21 -13.31 0.35
CA VAL A 387 20.34 -13.40 -0.61
C VAL A 387 21.26 -14.58 -0.28
N ALA A 388 21.58 -14.80 0.99
CA ALA A 388 22.41 -15.95 1.40
C ALA A 388 21.74 -17.28 1.05
N LYS A 389 20.41 -17.35 1.26
CA LYS A 389 19.63 -18.54 0.93
C LYS A 389 19.55 -18.80 -0.58
N ALA A 390 19.29 -17.77 -1.38
CA ALA A 390 19.27 -17.87 -2.85
C ALA A 390 20.60 -18.44 -3.40
N ARG A 391 21.73 -17.99 -2.85
CA ARG A 391 23.08 -18.48 -3.26
C ARG A 391 23.35 -19.92 -2.86
N SER A 392 22.69 -20.46 -1.84
CA SER A 392 22.90 -21.85 -1.41
C SER A 392 22.10 -22.87 -2.24
N HIS A 393 21.20 -22.39 -3.14
CA HIS A 393 20.41 -23.23 -4.05
C HIS A 393 20.95 -23.23 -5.49
N ASN A 394 21.84 -22.27 -5.82
CA ASN A 394 22.61 -22.23 -7.06
C ASN A 394 24.03 -22.82 -6.83
#